data_09ce60e9dbefbbeacdb0bf556b4a893e
#
_entry.id   09ce60e9dbefbbeacdb0bf556b4a893e
#
_cell.length_a   1.000
_cell.length_b   1.000
_cell.length_c   1.000
_cell.angle_alpha   90.00
_cell.angle_beta   90.00
_cell.angle_gamma   90.00
#
_symmetry.space_group_name_H-M   'P 1'
#
loop_
_entity.id
_entity.type
_entity.pdbx_description
1 polymer ?
#
loop_
_entity_poly.entity_id
_entity_poly.type
_entity_poly.pdbx_seq_one_letter_code
_entity_poly.pdbx_strand_id
1 'polypeptide(L)'
;SDVPKKTGEPAEEEQVWEQLRTVYDPEIPVNIVELGLIYDLQIYEKEDGSHVHVKMTLTAPGCGMGPVIAQDAEMKIRNIPAVHDVLVEIVWEPMWDREMMSDEAKLQLGMM
;
A
#
# COMPACT_ATOMS: atom_id res chain seq x y z
N SER A 1 -14.18 -10.66 -19.13
CA SER A 1 -14.19 -10.47 -18.90
C SER A 1 -14.25 -9.94 -18.85
N ASP A 2 -14.37 -9.87 -19.04
CA ASP A 2 -14.43 -9.52 -18.88
C ASP A 2 -14.44 -8.89 -18.40
N VAL A 3 -14.56 -8.62 -18.30
CA VAL A 3 -14.63 -8.20 -17.75
C VAL A 3 -14.87 -7.89 -17.16
N PRO A 4 -14.76 -7.73 -17.21
CA PRO A 4 -14.96 -7.55 -16.57
C PRO A 4 -15.19 -7.43 -15.65
N LYS A 5 -15.13 -7.31 -16.30
CA LYS A 5 -15.48 -7.27 -15.27
C LYS A 5 -15.03 -7.65 -14.17
N LYS A 6 -15.19 -6.83 -13.73
CA LYS A 6 -15.22 -7.52 -12.48
C LYS A 6 -15.92 -8.84 -12.71
N THR A 7 -15.27 -9.87 -12.28
CA THR A 7 -15.75 -11.22 -12.59
C THR A 7 -16.67 -11.76 -11.52
N GLY A 8 -16.94 -10.98 -10.46
CA GLY A 8 -17.67 -11.48 -9.33
C GLY A 8 -16.77 -12.07 -8.26
N GLU A 9 -15.52 -12.26 -8.57
CA GLU A 9 -14.56 -12.71 -7.56
C GLU A 9 -13.99 -11.52 -6.82
N PRO A 10 -13.99 -11.55 -5.49
CA PRO A 10 -13.45 -10.44 -4.72
C PRO A 10 -11.94 -10.32 -4.87
N ALA A 11 -11.43 -9.12 -4.68
CA ALA A 11 -9.99 -8.92 -4.59
C ALA A 11 -9.49 -9.62 -3.32
N GLU A 12 -8.34 -10.25 -3.43
CA GLU A 12 -7.74 -10.91 -2.28
C GLU A 12 -6.72 -10.00 -1.65
N GLU A 13 -6.61 -10.10 -0.34
CA GLU A 13 -5.67 -9.27 0.40
C GLU A 13 -4.25 -9.46 -0.13
N GLU A 14 -3.89 -10.69 -0.47
CA GLU A 14 -2.56 -10.97 -0.99
C GLU A 14 -2.26 -10.20 -2.26
N GLN A 15 -3.26 -10.06 -3.12
CA GLN A 15 -3.09 -9.29 -4.36
C GLN A 15 -2.77 -7.83 -4.06
N VAL A 16 -3.42 -7.27 -3.04
CA VAL A 16 -3.17 -5.90 -2.65
C VAL A 16 -1.76 -5.74 -2.10
N TRP A 17 -1.34 -6.68 -1.24
CA TRP A 17 0.02 -6.64 -0.68
C TRP A 17 1.07 -6.74 -1.78
N GLU A 18 0.85 -7.59 -2.78
CA GLU A 18 1.78 -7.72 -3.90
C GLU A 18 1.97 -6.41 -4.64
N GLN A 19 0.85 -5.70 -4.87
CA GLN A 19 0.92 -4.42 -5.55
C GLN A 19 1.65 -3.38 -4.70
N LEU A 20 1.38 -3.38 -3.40
CA LEU A 20 2.03 -2.42 -2.50
C LEU A 20 3.54 -2.64 -2.43
N ARG A 21 3.99 -3.89 -2.60
CA ARG A 21 5.42 -4.19 -2.61
C ARG A 21 6.14 -3.65 -3.83
N THR A 22 5.42 -3.13 -4.81
CA THR A 22 6.03 -2.50 -5.98
C THR A 22 6.17 -1.00 -5.83
N VAL A 23 5.73 -0.44 -4.70
CA VAL A 23 5.80 0.99 -4.43
C VAL A 23 6.99 1.25 -3.51
N TYR A 24 7.86 2.15 -3.93
CA TYR A 24 9.10 2.45 -3.21
C TYR A 24 9.12 3.88 -2.74
N ASP A 25 9.72 4.08 -1.56
CA ASP A 25 10.05 5.43 -1.10
C ASP A 25 11.16 5.94 -2.00
N PRO A 26 11.05 7.16 -2.54
CA PRO A 26 12.07 7.64 -3.47
C PRO A 26 13.44 7.86 -2.84
N GLU A 27 13.52 7.97 -1.53
CA GLU A 27 14.79 8.22 -0.85
C GLU A 27 15.39 6.97 -0.22
N ILE A 28 14.59 5.92 -0.07
CA ILE A 28 15.03 4.67 0.57
C ILE A 28 14.73 3.53 -0.39
N PRO A 29 15.75 2.76 -0.81
CA PRO A 29 15.54 1.73 -1.85
C PRO A 29 14.88 0.46 -1.30
N VAL A 30 13.78 0.63 -0.60
CA VAL A 30 13.00 -0.46 -0.01
C VAL A 30 11.52 -0.12 -0.24
N ASN A 31 10.72 -1.14 -0.54
CA ASN A 31 9.30 -0.88 -0.79
C ASN A 31 8.56 -0.53 0.51
N ILE A 32 7.40 0.09 0.35
CA ILE A 32 6.67 0.65 1.50
C ILE A 32 6.14 -0.41 2.45
N VAL A 33 5.94 -1.64 1.98
CA VAL A 33 5.50 -2.73 2.85
C VAL A 33 6.63 -3.12 3.80
N GLU A 34 7.83 -3.33 3.26
CA GLU A 34 8.98 -3.71 4.08
C GLU A 34 9.44 -2.58 4.99
N LEU A 35 9.17 -1.34 4.59
CA LEU A 35 9.46 -0.20 5.46
C LEU A 35 8.50 -0.10 6.65
N GLY A 36 7.39 -0.84 6.61
CA GLY A 36 6.42 -0.78 7.69
C GLY A 36 5.52 0.43 7.63
N LEU A 37 5.29 0.96 6.43
CA LEU A 37 4.45 2.15 6.27
C LEU A 37 2.96 1.83 6.18
N ILE A 38 2.59 0.58 5.96
CA ILE A 38 1.18 0.20 5.83
C ILE A 38 0.68 -0.19 7.22
N TYR A 39 -0.26 0.59 7.75
CA TYR A 39 -0.78 0.38 9.10
C TYR A 39 -2.05 -0.42 9.13
N ASP A 40 -2.89 -0.33 8.08
CA ASP A 40 -4.14 -1.07 8.03
C ASP A 40 -4.56 -1.25 6.59
N LEU A 41 -5.26 -2.34 6.33
CA LEU A 41 -5.73 -2.66 4.99
C LEU A 41 -7.08 -3.36 5.12
N GLN A 42 -8.11 -2.76 4.53
CA GLN A 42 -9.46 -3.31 4.57
C GLN A 42 -9.99 -3.44 3.15
N ILE A 43 -10.69 -4.52 2.90
CA ILE A 43 -11.33 -4.76 1.61
C ILE A 43 -12.81 -4.96 1.86
N TYR A 44 -13.63 -4.15 1.18
CA TYR A 44 -15.07 -4.20 1.30
C TYR A 44 -15.67 -4.64 -0.04
N GLU A 45 -16.48 -5.67 -0.02
CA GLU A 45 -17.15 -6.15 -1.23
C GLU A 45 -18.46 -5.42 -1.40
N LYS A 46 -18.64 -4.80 -2.57
CA LYS A 46 -19.84 -4.07 -2.91
C LYS A 46 -20.33 -4.53 -4.26
N GLU A 47 -21.51 -4.04 -4.67
CA GLU A 47 -22.11 -4.47 -5.94
C GLU A 47 -21.23 -4.14 -7.13
N ASP A 48 -20.52 -3.03 -7.07
CA ASP A 48 -19.69 -2.58 -8.19
C ASP A 48 -18.27 -3.16 -8.15
N GLY A 49 -17.95 -3.97 -7.15
CA GLY A 49 -16.64 -4.58 -7.04
C GLY A 49 -16.05 -4.39 -5.66
N SER A 50 -14.76 -4.66 -5.54
CA SER A 50 -14.06 -4.52 -4.28
C SER A 50 -13.64 -3.07 -4.05
N HIS A 51 -13.79 -2.62 -2.83
CA HIS A 51 -13.32 -1.30 -2.39
C HIS A 51 -12.21 -1.51 -1.38
N VAL A 52 -11.05 -0.94 -1.64
CA VAL A 52 -9.87 -1.14 -0.81
C VAL A 52 -9.57 0.14 -0.05
N HIS A 53 -9.40 0.02 1.25
CA HIS A 53 -9.03 1.15 2.10
C HIS A 53 -7.71 0.84 2.77
N VAL A 54 -6.71 1.67 2.54
CA VAL A 54 -5.36 1.51 3.09
C VAL A 54 -5.05 2.70 3.97
N LYS A 55 -4.57 2.43 5.18
CA LYS A 55 -4.02 3.47 6.04
C LYS A 55 -2.52 3.30 6.04
N MET A 56 -1.80 4.36 5.68
CA MET A 56 -0.35 4.30 5.63
C MET A 56 0.23 5.56 6.26
N THR A 57 1.50 5.48 6.59
CA THR A 57 2.21 6.64 7.11
C THR A 57 3.43 6.92 6.23
N LEU A 58 4.19 7.91 6.62
CA LEU A 58 5.42 8.29 5.93
C LEU A 58 6.57 8.28 6.94
N THR A 59 7.80 8.19 6.43
CA THR A 59 8.97 8.10 7.30
C THR A 59 9.23 9.40 8.06
N ALA A 60 8.71 10.52 7.55
CA ALA A 60 8.88 11.81 8.24
C ALA A 60 7.73 12.73 7.88
N PRO A 61 7.22 13.49 8.87
CA PRO A 61 6.24 14.54 8.57
C PRO A 61 6.85 15.58 7.65
N GLY A 62 6.05 16.14 6.77
CA GLY A 62 6.53 17.16 5.85
C GLY A 62 7.29 16.63 4.66
N CYS A 63 7.29 15.32 4.46
CA CYS A 63 7.90 14.72 3.28
C CYS A 63 7.11 15.16 2.04
N GLY A 64 7.76 15.90 1.15
CA GLY A 64 7.09 16.41 -0.04
C GLY A 64 6.65 15.33 -1.01
N MET A 65 7.19 14.13 -0.87
CA MET A 65 6.86 13.01 -1.76
C MET A 65 5.70 12.16 -1.25
N GLY A 66 5.15 12.50 -0.09
CA GLY A 66 4.06 11.72 0.48
C GLY A 66 2.88 11.54 -0.45
N PRO A 67 2.34 12.63 -1.04
CA PRO A 67 1.22 12.49 -1.96
C PRO A 67 1.57 11.65 -3.18
N VAL A 68 2.81 11.71 -3.65
CA VAL A 68 3.26 10.91 -4.79
C VAL A 68 3.27 9.42 -4.43
N ILE A 69 3.77 9.08 -3.25
CA ILE A 69 3.80 7.70 -2.79
C ILE A 69 2.37 7.16 -2.65
N ALA A 70 1.48 7.95 -2.05
CA ALA A 70 0.10 7.55 -1.88
C ALA A 70 -0.60 7.34 -3.22
N GLN A 71 -0.36 8.23 -4.18
CA GLN A 71 -0.93 8.10 -5.51
C GLN A 71 -0.42 6.85 -6.21
N ASP A 72 0.87 6.57 -6.08
CA ASP A 72 1.44 5.38 -6.70
C ASP A 72 0.83 4.12 -6.10
N ALA A 73 0.65 4.10 -4.79
CA ALA A 73 0.01 2.98 -4.12
C ALA A 73 -1.43 2.80 -4.63
N GLU A 74 -2.15 3.90 -4.76
CA GLU A 74 -3.52 3.84 -5.25
C GLU A 74 -3.57 3.28 -6.67
N MET A 75 -2.69 3.76 -7.54
CA MET A 75 -2.65 3.31 -8.92
C MET A 75 -2.33 1.83 -9.03
N LYS A 76 -1.38 1.36 -8.22
CA LYS A 76 -1.01 -0.05 -8.25
C LYS A 76 -2.17 -0.93 -7.81
N ILE A 77 -2.88 -0.53 -6.77
CA ILE A 77 -4.02 -1.31 -6.29
C ILE A 77 -5.15 -1.30 -7.32
N ARG A 78 -5.37 -0.17 -7.99
CA ARG A 78 -6.41 -0.08 -9.01
C ARG A 78 -6.15 -1.00 -10.21
N ASN A 79 -4.90 -1.43 -10.40
CA ASN A 79 -4.58 -2.37 -11.47
C ASN A 79 -5.13 -3.78 -11.23
N ILE A 80 -5.57 -4.07 -10.01
CA ILE A 80 -6.18 -5.36 -9.71
C ILE A 80 -7.59 -5.36 -10.32
N PRO A 81 -7.90 -6.31 -11.23
CA PRO A 81 -9.17 -6.25 -11.96
C PRO A 81 -10.42 -6.23 -11.09
N ALA A 82 -10.38 -6.90 -9.94
CA ALA A 82 -11.56 -6.96 -9.06
C ALA A 82 -11.79 -5.65 -8.30
N VAL A 83 -10.81 -4.75 -8.25
CA VAL A 83 -10.91 -3.53 -7.46
C VAL A 83 -11.63 -2.45 -8.24
N HIS A 84 -12.69 -1.91 -7.65
CA HIS A 84 -13.45 -0.82 -8.24
C HIS A 84 -12.98 0.53 -7.74
N ASP A 85 -12.67 0.63 -6.45
CA ASP A 85 -12.26 1.90 -5.88
C ASP A 85 -11.22 1.69 -4.79
N VAL A 86 -10.39 2.71 -4.59
CA VAL A 86 -9.29 2.65 -3.63
C VAL A 86 -9.25 3.97 -2.87
N LEU A 87 -9.10 3.88 -1.56
CA LEU A 87 -8.82 5.05 -0.73
C LEU A 87 -7.53 4.79 0.03
N VAL A 88 -6.53 5.64 -0.19
CA VAL A 88 -5.28 5.59 0.55
C VAL A 88 -5.25 6.80 1.47
N GLU A 89 -5.22 6.55 2.76
CA GLU A 89 -5.28 7.59 3.77
C GLU A 89 -3.93 7.66 4.48
N ILE A 90 -3.37 8.88 4.57
CA ILE A 90 -2.12 9.10 5.29
C ILE A 90 -2.47 9.38 6.75
N VAL A 91 -1.87 8.61 7.66
CA VAL A 91 -2.09 8.79 9.09
C VAL A 91 -0.73 9.00 9.78
N TRP A 92 -0.75 9.73 10.89
CA TRP A 92 0.49 10.09 11.58
C TRP A 92 0.59 9.45 12.96
N GLU A 93 -0.39 8.66 13.36
CA GLU A 93 -0.41 7.96 14.64
C GLU A 93 -0.55 6.48 14.41
N PRO A 94 0.33 5.67 14.96
CA PRO A 94 1.57 6.05 15.65
C PRO A 94 2.62 6.58 14.67
N MET A 95 3.55 7.37 15.17
CA MET A 95 4.64 7.84 14.33
C MET A 95 5.50 6.65 13.89
N TRP A 96 5.94 6.72 12.64
CA TRP A 96 6.81 5.67 12.12
C TRP A 96 8.19 5.74 12.80
N ASP A 97 8.77 4.58 13.06
CA ASP A 97 10.14 4.51 13.48
C ASP A 97 10.80 3.28 12.86
N ARG A 98 12.12 3.22 12.96
CA ARG A 98 12.91 2.20 12.26
C ARG A 98 12.59 0.78 12.71
N GLU A 99 12.10 0.61 13.92
CA GLU A 99 11.76 -0.72 14.41
C GLU A 99 10.56 -1.31 13.69
N MET A 100 9.81 -0.48 12.98
CA MET A 100 8.66 -0.95 12.19
C MET A 100 9.07 -1.60 10.88
N MET A 101 10.33 -1.43 10.47
CA MET A 101 10.82 -2.08 9.26
C MET A 101 10.93 -3.57 9.47
N SER A 102 10.71 -4.34 8.37
CA SER A 102 10.93 -5.77 8.41
C SER A 102 12.41 -6.06 8.59
N ASP A 103 12.71 -7.29 9.01
CA ASP A 103 14.11 -7.72 9.15
C ASP A 103 14.83 -7.64 7.81
N GLU A 104 14.14 -8.00 6.75
CA GLU A 104 14.72 -7.96 5.41
C GLU A 104 15.11 -6.53 5.03
N ALA A 105 14.24 -5.56 5.34
CA ALA A 105 14.55 -4.17 5.05
C ALA A 105 15.77 -3.69 5.84
N LYS A 106 15.83 -4.08 7.11
CA LYS A 106 16.96 -3.70 7.95
C LYS A 106 18.26 -4.28 7.43
N LEU A 107 18.23 -5.54 6.98
CA LEU A 107 19.40 -6.17 6.38
C LEU A 107 19.82 -5.44 5.11
N GLN A 108 18.86 -5.12 4.27
CA GLN A 108 19.12 -4.47 3.00
C GLN A 108 19.77 -3.10 3.18
N LEU A 109 19.39 -2.41 4.25
CA LEU A 109 19.92 -1.08 4.55
C LEU A 109 21.18 -1.13 5.44
N GLY A 110 21.65 -2.32 5.78
CA GLY A 110 22.84 -2.46 6.59
C GLY A 110 22.64 -2.14 8.05
N MET A 111 21.41 -2.31 8.56
CA MET A 111 21.06 -1.97 9.93
C MET A 111 21.08 -3.17 10.87
N MET A 112 21.39 -4.33 10.35
CA MET A 112 21.50 -5.55 11.17
C MET A 112 22.85 -6.17 11.03
#